data_4a9fe1e9380eebd9df7a1458451d5c43
#
_entry.id   4a9fe1e9380eebd9df7a1458451d5c43
#
_cell.length_a   1.000
_cell.length_b   1.000
_cell.length_c   1.000
_cell.angle_alpha   90.00
_cell.angle_beta   90.00
_cell.angle_gamma   90.00
#
_symmetry.space_group_name_H-M   'P 1'
#
loop_
_entity.id
_entity.type
_entity.pdbx_description
1 polymer ?
#
loop_
_entity_poly.entity_id
_entity_poly.type
_entity_poly.pdbx_seq_one_letter_code
_entity_poly.pdbx_strand_id
1 'polypeptide(L)'
;MSRRRGFAKRALAAVAFLPLACARWAAPPVPMRSLPLGHSGPTGRCLVVLLAGRGGSPEDFARARFPELAGAAGVAADFLAADASLAYFLRRSVVDRLHDDVIAPARAHGYRQIWLAGISLGGTVALLYLRERPAEIQGALLVAPYLGEPAMSREVAAAGGLARWNPPPALPPDDLQHRLWAELKRLIGPGDSHGAVGSAGAGDPPMPLYLGFGDRDRFAVAAGLLAAALPADRVFTAPGGHDWDTWTRIWMKFVAVGALPHRAPTVTPADRRNGGDSARGHQ
;
A
#
# COMPACT_ATOMS: atom_id res chain seq x y z
N MET A 1 -14.62 -60.69 -55.12
CA MET A 1 -14.36 -60.43 -53.72
C MET A 1 -13.68 -59.06 -53.58
N SER A 2 -14.44 -58.01 -53.31
CA SER A 2 -13.97 -56.63 -53.23
C SER A 2 -14.08 -56.15 -51.83
N ARG A 3 -12.93 -55.83 -51.20
CA ARG A 3 -12.84 -55.20 -49.87
C ARG A 3 -12.88 -53.69 -50.01
N ARG A 4 -14.00 -53.08 -49.63
CA ARG A 4 -14.13 -51.62 -49.47
C ARG A 4 -13.48 -51.24 -48.15
N ARG A 5 -12.39 -50.40 -48.20
CA ARG A 5 -11.76 -49.74 -47.05
C ARG A 5 -12.53 -48.46 -46.77
N GLY A 6 -13.20 -48.41 -45.59
CA GLY A 6 -13.81 -47.19 -45.08
C GLY A 6 -12.78 -46.18 -44.59
N PHE A 7 -12.78 -44.99 -45.17
CA PHE A 7 -12.02 -43.83 -44.65
C PHE A 7 -12.81 -43.19 -43.52
N ALA A 8 -12.33 -43.35 -42.29
CA ALA A 8 -12.82 -42.61 -41.14
C ALA A 8 -12.30 -41.17 -41.21
N LYS A 9 -13.20 -40.23 -41.40
CA LYS A 9 -12.90 -38.80 -41.29
C LYS A 9 -12.66 -38.46 -39.83
N ARG A 10 -11.39 -38.22 -39.46
CA ARG A 10 -11.04 -37.62 -38.19
C ARG A 10 -11.33 -36.12 -38.30
N ALA A 11 -12.38 -35.64 -37.66
CA ALA A 11 -12.63 -34.24 -37.45
C ALA A 11 -11.56 -33.69 -36.46
N LEU A 12 -10.68 -32.82 -36.93
CA LEU A 12 -9.82 -32.00 -36.06
C LEU A 12 -10.73 -31.02 -35.34
N ALA A 13 -10.92 -31.25 -34.04
CA ALA A 13 -11.41 -30.20 -33.15
C ALA A 13 -10.27 -29.17 -32.96
N ALA A 14 -10.32 -28.06 -33.69
CA ALA A 14 -9.51 -26.91 -33.43
C ALA A 14 -9.97 -26.30 -32.10
N VAL A 15 -9.29 -26.62 -31.00
CA VAL A 15 -9.48 -25.99 -29.71
C VAL A 15 -9.00 -24.56 -29.87
N ALA A 16 -9.94 -23.61 -29.82
CA ALA A 16 -9.68 -22.17 -29.83
C ALA A 16 -8.95 -21.77 -28.54
N PHE A 17 -7.62 -21.84 -28.55
CA PHE A 17 -6.73 -21.29 -27.53
C PHE A 17 -6.25 -19.89 -27.93
N LEU A 18 -7.19 -18.97 -28.17
CA LEU A 18 -6.83 -17.55 -28.41
C LEU A 18 -7.96 -16.65 -27.89
N PRO A 19 -7.92 -16.29 -26.62
CA PRO A 19 -7.94 -14.86 -26.26
C PRO A 19 -7.18 -14.47 -24.98
N LEU A 20 -6.60 -15.40 -24.19
CA LEU A 20 -5.94 -15.00 -22.93
C LEU A 20 -4.57 -14.31 -23.12
N ALA A 21 -3.90 -14.53 -24.23
CA ALA A 21 -2.60 -13.91 -24.47
C ALA A 21 -2.72 -12.41 -24.85
N CYS A 22 -3.79 -12.03 -25.54
CA CYS A 22 -3.99 -10.62 -25.96
C CYS A 22 -4.40 -9.68 -24.83
N ALA A 23 -5.09 -10.18 -23.80
CA ALA A 23 -5.50 -9.37 -22.65
C ALA A 23 -4.30 -8.84 -21.83
N ARG A 24 -3.18 -9.53 -21.85
CA ARG A 24 -1.94 -9.10 -21.17
C ARG A 24 -1.24 -7.91 -21.84
N TRP A 25 -1.57 -7.61 -23.08
CA TRP A 25 -0.96 -6.54 -23.89
C TRP A 25 -1.86 -5.33 -24.09
N ALA A 26 -3.12 -5.39 -23.66
CA ALA A 26 -4.00 -4.25 -23.72
C ALA A 26 -3.42 -3.11 -22.87
N ALA A 27 -3.49 -1.88 -23.40
CA ALA A 27 -3.13 -0.72 -22.60
C ALA A 27 -4.09 -0.61 -21.41
N PRO A 28 -3.58 -0.34 -20.19
CA PRO A 28 -4.48 -0.10 -19.08
C PRO A 28 -5.30 1.17 -19.36
N PRO A 29 -6.53 1.25 -18.83
CA PRO A 29 -7.41 2.38 -19.07
C PRO A 29 -6.81 3.70 -18.55
N VAL A 30 -7.10 4.79 -19.25
CA VAL A 30 -6.79 6.15 -18.82
C VAL A 30 -8.10 6.95 -18.84
N PRO A 31 -8.50 7.55 -17.72
CA PRO A 31 -7.82 7.60 -16.42
C PRO A 31 -7.78 6.24 -15.70
N MET A 32 -6.84 6.11 -14.73
CA MET A 32 -6.78 4.95 -13.83
C MET A 32 -8.11 4.83 -13.07
N ARG A 33 -8.70 3.64 -13.14
CA ARG A 33 -9.94 3.38 -12.42
C ARG A 33 -9.74 3.50 -10.91
N SER A 34 -10.63 4.22 -10.26
CA SER A 34 -10.66 4.32 -8.80
C SER A 34 -12.09 4.13 -8.30
N LEU A 35 -12.21 3.59 -7.09
CA LEU A 35 -13.47 3.31 -6.43
C LEU A 35 -13.51 4.05 -5.09
N PRO A 36 -14.35 5.09 -4.92
CA PRO A 36 -14.63 5.66 -3.62
C PRO A 36 -15.29 4.62 -2.72
N LEU A 37 -14.75 4.43 -1.52
CA LEU A 37 -15.21 3.41 -0.57
C LEU A 37 -15.94 4.02 0.64
N GLY A 38 -16.28 5.32 0.57
CA GLY A 38 -17.05 6.01 1.61
C GLY A 38 -16.16 6.74 2.62
N HIS A 39 -16.85 7.26 3.65
CA HIS A 39 -16.26 8.12 4.67
C HIS A 39 -16.33 7.44 6.03
N SER A 40 -15.34 7.63 6.87
CA SER A 40 -15.41 7.19 8.27
C SER A 40 -15.44 8.35 9.27
N GLY A 41 -15.85 9.57 8.85
CA GLY A 41 -15.95 10.73 9.75
C GLY A 41 -16.32 12.03 9.06
N PRO A 42 -16.29 13.18 9.78
CA PRO A 42 -16.43 14.49 9.18
C PRO A 42 -15.33 14.69 8.15
N THR A 43 -15.77 15.02 6.98
CA THR A 43 -15.11 14.86 5.70
C THR A 43 -13.96 15.82 5.42
N GLY A 44 -13.09 15.40 4.50
CA GLY A 44 -12.44 16.32 3.57
C GLY A 44 -11.00 16.70 3.90
N ARG A 45 -10.34 16.10 4.89
CA ARG A 45 -8.94 16.47 5.18
C ARG A 45 -7.94 15.33 5.05
N CYS A 46 -8.36 14.10 5.29
CA CYS A 46 -7.52 12.91 5.18
C CYS A 46 -8.12 11.92 4.18
N LEU A 47 -7.33 11.49 3.22
CA LEU A 47 -7.64 10.45 2.26
C LEU A 47 -6.68 9.28 2.44
N VAL A 48 -7.20 8.07 2.54
CA VAL A 48 -6.41 6.84 2.47
C VAL A 48 -6.62 6.21 1.10
N VAL A 49 -5.56 6.17 0.31
CA VAL A 49 -5.55 5.52 -1.01
C VAL A 49 -5.09 4.09 -0.84
N LEU A 50 -5.97 3.15 -1.17
CA LEU A 50 -5.77 1.71 -1.05
C LEU A 50 -5.30 1.14 -2.39
N LEU A 51 -4.20 0.39 -2.38
CA LEU A 51 -3.55 -0.15 -3.58
C LEU A 51 -3.51 -1.68 -3.49
N ALA A 52 -4.24 -2.35 -4.36
CA ALA A 52 -4.34 -3.81 -4.36
C ALA A 52 -3.06 -4.48 -4.87
N GLY A 53 -2.88 -5.75 -4.50
CA GLY A 53 -1.84 -6.61 -5.02
C GLY A 53 -2.10 -7.08 -6.46
N ARG A 54 -1.15 -7.85 -7.00
CA ARG A 54 -1.28 -8.44 -8.34
C ARG A 54 -2.51 -9.33 -8.43
N GLY A 55 -3.39 -9.01 -9.38
CA GLY A 55 -4.65 -9.75 -9.61
C GLY A 55 -5.78 -9.35 -8.67
N GLY A 56 -5.54 -8.44 -7.75
CA GLY A 56 -6.59 -7.81 -6.94
C GLY A 56 -7.27 -6.65 -7.67
N SER A 57 -8.36 -6.19 -7.10
CA SER A 57 -9.18 -5.10 -7.63
C SER A 57 -9.56 -4.11 -6.51
N PRO A 58 -9.98 -2.88 -6.84
CA PRO A 58 -10.51 -1.92 -5.87
C PRO A 58 -11.64 -2.48 -4.99
N GLU A 59 -12.50 -3.35 -5.55
CA GLU A 59 -13.62 -3.97 -4.85
C GLU A 59 -13.22 -4.93 -3.72
N ASP A 60 -11.99 -5.47 -3.77
CA ASP A 60 -11.51 -6.38 -2.74
C ASP A 60 -11.44 -5.70 -1.37
N PHE A 61 -11.09 -4.42 -1.33
CA PHE A 61 -11.08 -3.65 -0.08
C PHE A 61 -12.48 -3.43 0.50
N ALA A 62 -13.49 -3.26 -0.37
CA ALA A 62 -14.88 -3.21 0.07
C ALA A 62 -15.33 -4.58 0.64
N ARG A 63 -15.00 -5.68 -0.07
CA ARG A 63 -15.29 -7.04 0.42
C ARG A 63 -14.60 -7.35 1.75
N ALA A 64 -13.38 -6.89 1.94
CA ALA A 64 -12.63 -7.01 3.19
C ALA A 64 -13.02 -5.96 4.24
N ARG A 65 -13.97 -5.06 3.92
CA ARG A 65 -14.54 -4.06 4.83
C ARG A 65 -13.51 -3.12 5.48
N PHE A 66 -12.47 -2.76 4.74
CA PHE A 66 -11.40 -1.90 5.27
C PHE A 66 -11.92 -0.54 5.79
N PRO A 67 -12.79 0.18 5.08
CA PRO A 67 -13.35 1.44 5.57
C PRO A 67 -14.20 1.29 6.82
N GLU A 68 -15.03 0.26 6.89
CA GLU A 68 -15.91 0.01 8.03
C GLU A 68 -15.09 -0.36 9.29
N LEU A 69 -14.05 -1.18 9.13
CA LEU A 69 -13.14 -1.53 10.22
C LEU A 69 -12.40 -0.29 10.74
N ALA A 70 -11.94 0.58 9.85
CA ALA A 70 -11.33 1.85 10.22
C ALA A 70 -12.34 2.77 10.95
N GLY A 71 -13.56 2.88 10.43
CA GLY A 71 -14.65 3.64 11.06
C GLY A 71 -15.01 3.13 12.44
N ALA A 72 -15.04 1.80 12.63
CA ALA A 72 -15.27 1.16 13.94
C ALA A 72 -14.14 1.44 14.93
N ALA A 73 -12.91 1.60 14.44
CA ALA A 73 -11.75 2.01 15.25
C ALA A 73 -11.70 3.53 15.51
N GLY A 74 -12.69 4.30 15.04
CA GLY A 74 -12.75 5.75 15.27
C GLY A 74 -11.96 6.59 14.26
N VAL A 75 -11.41 6.01 13.21
CA VAL A 75 -10.69 6.75 12.16
C VAL A 75 -11.61 7.75 11.46
N ALA A 76 -11.12 8.97 11.24
CA ALA A 76 -11.79 10.05 10.53
C ALA A 76 -11.08 10.33 9.20
N ALA A 77 -11.29 9.47 8.21
CA ALA A 77 -10.70 9.59 6.88
C ALA A 77 -11.68 9.13 5.81
N ASP A 78 -11.44 9.58 4.58
CA ASP A 78 -12.10 9.07 3.40
C ASP A 78 -11.23 7.98 2.76
N PHE A 79 -11.86 7.04 2.07
CA PHE A 79 -11.17 5.89 1.47
C PHE A 79 -11.44 5.84 -0.02
N LEU A 80 -10.36 5.63 -0.79
CA LEU A 80 -10.42 5.44 -2.23
C LEU A 80 -9.49 4.29 -2.61
N ALA A 81 -10.01 3.27 -3.28
CA ALA A 81 -9.19 2.21 -3.83
C ALA A 81 -8.85 2.51 -5.29
N ALA A 82 -7.56 2.51 -5.64
CA ALA A 82 -7.08 2.74 -6.99
C ALA A 82 -6.64 1.43 -7.65
N ASP A 83 -6.99 1.26 -8.92
CA ASP A 83 -6.61 0.11 -9.73
C ASP A 83 -5.16 0.26 -10.25
N ALA A 84 -4.20 0.25 -9.33
CA ALA A 84 -2.78 0.26 -9.66
C ALA A 84 -2.30 -1.11 -10.16
N SER A 85 -2.98 -1.65 -11.18
CA SER A 85 -2.79 -3.01 -11.66
C SER A 85 -1.40 -3.26 -12.26
N LEU A 86 -1.08 -4.56 -12.41
CA LEU A 86 0.18 -5.00 -13.02
C LEU A 86 0.43 -4.37 -14.42
N ALA A 87 -0.62 -4.05 -15.17
CA ALA A 87 -0.49 -3.47 -16.51
C ALA A 87 0.16 -2.08 -16.48
N TYR A 88 -0.21 -1.22 -15.53
CA TYR A 88 0.47 0.08 -15.33
C TYR A 88 1.90 -0.09 -14.84
N PHE A 89 2.12 -1.05 -13.92
CA PHE A 89 3.44 -1.35 -13.39
C PHE A 89 4.42 -1.79 -14.49
N LEU A 90 4.04 -2.73 -15.33
CA LEU A 90 4.86 -3.22 -16.45
C LEU A 90 5.15 -2.14 -17.50
N ARG A 91 4.25 -1.17 -17.66
CA ARG A 91 4.43 -0.03 -18.56
C ARG A 91 5.18 1.15 -17.93
N ARG A 92 5.58 1.01 -16.66
CA ARG A 92 6.26 2.07 -15.88
C ARG A 92 5.45 3.37 -15.79
N SER A 93 4.14 3.30 -15.94
CA SER A 93 3.23 4.44 -15.89
C SER A 93 2.42 4.53 -14.59
N VAL A 94 2.64 3.59 -13.65
CA VAL A 94 1.81 3.46 -12.44
C VAL A 94 1.91 4.71 -11.54
N VAL A 95 3.10 5.29 -11.39
CA VAL A 95 3.31 6.48 -10.54
C VAL A 95 2.63 7.69 -11.16
N ASP A 96 2.86 7.95 -12.45
CA ASP A 96 2.24 9.09 -13.15
C ASP A 96 0.71 8.97 -13.17
N ARG A 97 0.18 7.78 -13.47
CA ARG A 97 -1.27 7.57 -13.47
C ARG A 97 -1.88 7.71 -12.08
N LEU A 98 -1.22 7.19 -11.03
CA LEU A 98 -1.67 7.37 -9.66
C LEU A 98 -1.65 8.85 -9.26
N HIS A 99 -0.64 9.60 -9.71
CA HIS A 99 -0.57 11.03 -9.49
C HIS A 99 -1.69 11.77 -10.24
N ASP A 100 -1.72 11.65 -11.57
CA ASP A 100 -2.60 12.46 -12.42
C ASP A 100 -4.08 12.14 -12.20
N ASP A 101 -4.41 10.87 -11.96
CA ASP A 101 -5.79 10.40 -11.94
C ASP A 101 -6.37 10.31 -10.52
N VAL A 102 -5.51 10.28 -9.47
CA VAL A 102 -5.95 10.08 -8.08
C VAL A 102 -5.42 11.18 -7.14
N ILE A 103 -4.09 11.33 -7.01
CA ILE A 103 -3.52 12.17 -5.96
C ILE A 103 -3.69 13.66 -6.27
N ALA A 104 -3.38 14.10 -7.49
CA ALA A 104 -3.55 15.50 -7.88
C ALA A 104 -5.01 15.95 -7.84
N PRO A 105 -5.99 15.18 -8.36
CA PRO A 105 -7.41 15.47 -8.17
C PRO A 105 -7.83 15.52 -6.70
N ALA A 106 -7.36 14.60 -5.85
CA ALA A 106 -7.66 14.62 -4.41
C ALA A 106 -7.13 15.91 -3.75
N ARG A 107 -5.91 16.32 -4.08
CA ARG A 107 -5.34 17.60 -3.62
C ARG A 107 -6.18 18.79 -4.09
N ALA A 108 -6.61 18.80 -5.34
CA ALA A 108 -7.48 19.86 -5.89
C ALA A 108 -8.84 19.91 -5.19
N HIS A 109 -9.36 18.78 -4.70
CA HIS A 109 -10.58 18.71 -3.88
C HIS A 109 -10.36 19.06 -2.40
N GLY A 110 -9.13 19.44 -2.00
CA GLY A 110 -8.83 19.97 -0.67
C GLY A 110 -8.35 18.94 0.35
N TYR A 111 -8.05 17.70 -0.05
CA TYR A 111 -7.38 16.75 0.83
C TYR A 111 -5.96 17.23 1.13
N ARG A 112 -5.69 17.44 2.41
CA ARG A 112 -4.37 17.92 2.88
C ARG A 112 -3.47 16.79 3.35
N GLN A 113 -4.07 15.72 3.85
CA GLN A 113 -3.38 14.51 4.29
C GLN A 113 -3.76 13.37 3.35
N ILE A 114 -2.77 12.77 2.70
CA ILE A 114 -2.96 11.60 1.86
C ILE A 114 -2.05 10.50 2.37
N TRP A 115 -2.65 9.35 2.65
CA TRP A 115 -1.96 8.14 3.07
C TRP A 115 -2.05 7.09 1.99
N LEU A 116 -0.99 6.28 1.85
CA LEU A 116 -1.00 5.12 0.97
C LEU A 116 -1.07 3.84 1.82
N ALA A 117 -1.97 2.92 1.50
CA ALA A 117 -1.99 1.59 2.08
C ALA A 117 -1.94 0.56 0.95
N GLY A 118 -0.79 -0.07 0.77
CA GLY A 118 -0.52 -0.97 -0.36
C GLY A 118 -0.30 -2.41 0.07
N ILE A 119 -0.99 -3.34 -0.59
CA ILE A 119 -0.88 -4.78 -0.36
C ILE A 119 -0.01 -5.41 -1.45
N SER A 120 1.00 -6.21 -1.11
CA SER A 120 1.82 -6.96 -2.06
C SER A 120 2.43 -6.04 -3.14
N LEU A 121 2.07 -6.20 -4.41
CA LEU A 121 2.46 -5.29 -5.50
C LEU A 121 2.01 -3.84 -5.23
N GLY A 122 0.85 -3.64 -4.60
CA GLY A 122 0.39 -2.31 -4.18
C GLY A 122 1.34 -1.65 -3.18
N GLY A 123 1.99 -2.43 -2.32
CA GLY A 123 3.07 -1.95 -1.44
C GLY A 123 4.31 -1.50 -2.23
N THR A 124 4.67 -2.22 -3.29
CA THR A 124 5.73 -1.80 -4.21
C THR A 124 5.37 -0.49 -4.91
N VAL A 125 4.12 -0.35 -5.38
CA VAL A 125 3.64 0.90 -6.00
C VAL A 125 3.69 2.07 -5.02
N ALA A 126 3.28 1.87 -3.77
CA ALA A 126 3.40 2.88 -2.73
C ALA A 126 4.86 3.35 -2.56
N LEU A 127 5.82 2.43 -2.50
CA LEU A 127 7.25 2.76 -2.41
C LEU A 127 7.76 3.52 -3.64
N LEU A 128 7.34 3.13 -4.85
CA LEU A 128 7.70 3.85 -6.07
C LEU A 128 7.16 5.28 -6.06
N TYR A 129 5.93 5.46 -5.58
CA TYR A 129 5.34 6.79 -5.45
C TYR A 129 6.10 7.65 -4.44
N LEU A 130 6.41 7.10 -3.28
CA LEU A 130 7.19 7.78 -2.25
C LEU A 130 8.59 8.18 -2.70
N ARG A 131 9.22 7.37 -3.56
CA ARG A 131 10.51 7.71 -4.16
C ARG A 131 10.44 8.95 -5.05
N GLU A 132 9.38 9.09 -5.82
CA GLU A 132 9.28 10.14 -6.84
C GLU A 132 8.59 11.39 -6.31
N ARG A 133 7.65 11.24 -5.36
CA ARG A 133 6.77 12.31 -4.88
C ARG A 133 6.55 12.25 -3.35
N PRO A 134 7.63 12.20 -2.53
CA PRO A 134 7.50 12.01 -1.08
C PRO A 134 6.71 13.13 -0.39
N ALA A 135 6.84 14.38 -0.85
CA ALA A 135 6.18 15.53 -0.24
C ALA A 135 4.64 15.52 -0.35
N GLU A 136 4.07 14.66 -1.19
CA GLU A 136 2.64 14.58 -1.40
C GLU A 136 1.95 13.62 -0.41
N ILE A 137 2.70 12.80 0.32
CA ILE A 137 2.19 11.72 1.15
C ILE A 137 2.60 11.90 2.60
N GLN A 138 1.64 11.80 3.52
CA GLN A 138 1.85 11.97 4.96
C GLN A 138 2.30 10.71 5.67
N GLY A 139 2.08 9.55 5.07
CA GLY A 139 2.53 8.26 5.61
C GLY A 139 2.07 7.09 4.77
N ALA A 140 2.67 5.93 5.01
CA ALA A 140 2.29 4.74 4.27
C ALA A 140 2.26 3.48 5.15
N LEU A 141 1.33 2.57 4.84
CA LEU A 141 1.27 1.20 5.33
C LEU A 141 1.60 0.25 4.18
N LEU A 142 2.64 -0.53 4.34
CA LEU A 142 3.00 -1.62 3.44
C LEU A 142 2.50 -2.93 4.04
N VAL A 143 1.59 -3.62 3.36
CA VAL A 143 1.07 -4.92 3.79
C VAL A 143 1.64 -6.01 2.90
N ALA A 144 2.44 -6.90 3.49
CA ALA A 144 3.09 -7.99 2.78
C ALA A 144 3.72 -7.56 1.44
N PRO A 145 4.53 -6.48 1.40
CA PRO A 145 4.98 -5.87 0.17
C PRO A 145 5.85 -6.83 -0.65
N TYR A 146 5.71 -6.80 -1.98
CA TYR A 146 6.68 -7.43 -2.85
C TYR A 146 7.92 -6.53 -2.95
N LEU A 147 9.03 -6.96 -2.37
CA LEU A 147 10.29 -6.22 -2.31
C LEU A 147 11.36 -6.79 -3.25
N GLY A 148 10.95 -7.52 -4.27
CA GLY A 148 11.85 -8.15 -5.23
C GLY A 148 11.97 -9.66 -5.06
N GLU A 149 12.84 -10.25 -5.88
CA GLU A 149 13.08 -11.68 -5.90
C GLU A 149 13.90 -12.15 -4.67
N PRO A 150 13.83 -13.44 -4.30
CA PRO A 150 14.58 -13.97 -3.15
C PRO A 150 16.08 -13.70 -3.18
N ALA A 151 16.68 -13.51 -4.35
CA ALA A 151 18.10 -13.17 -4.48
C ALA A 151 18.41 -11.83 -3.81
N MET A 152 17.55 -10.83 -3.98
CA MET A 152 17.69 -9.51 -3.37
C MET A 152 17.65 -9.59 -1.84
N SER A 153 16.69 -10.34 -1.29
CA SER A 153 16.60 -10.54 0.16
C SER A 153 17.85 -11.26 0.71
N ARG A 154 18.41 -12.23 -0.02
CA ARG A 154 19.66 -12.89 0.38
C ARG A 154 20.84 -11.93 0.38
N GLU A 155 20.93 -11.04 -0.60
CA GLU A 155 21.99 -10.03 -0.67
C GLU A 155 21.94 -9.08 0.53
N VAL A 156 20.75 -8.55 0.86
CA VAL A 156 20.56 -7.67 2.01
C VAL A 156 20.87 -8.41 3.33
N ALA A 157 20.45 -9.67 3.45
CA ALA A 157 20.73 -10.49 4.63
C ALA A 157 22.25 -10.76 4.77
N ALA A 158 22.95 -11.08 3.67
CA ALA A 158 24.39 -11.31 3.67
C ALA A 158 25.19 -10.06 4.08
N ALA A 159 24.68 -8.87 3.80
CA ALA A 159 25.27 -7.61 4.27
C ALA A 159 25.03 -7.33 5.77
N GLY A 160 24.26 -8.18 6.46
CA GLY A 160 23.89 -8.00 7.86
C GLY A 160 22.67 -7.11 8.05
N GLY A 161 21.76 -7.06 7.07
CA GLY A 161 20.50 -6.33 7.09
C GLY A 161 20.55 -4.98 6.39
N LEU A 162 19.38 -4.34 6.27
CA LEU A 162 19.21 -3.13 5.48
C LEU A 162 20.07 -1.95 5.94
N ALA A 163 20.29 -1.80 7.24
CA ALA A 163 21.13 -0.73 7.77
C ALA A 163 22.59 -0.82 7.28
N ARG A 164 23.12 -2.03 7.16
CA ARG A 164 24.50 -2.30 6.72
C ARG A 164 24.64 -2.50 5.21
N TRP A 165 23.57 -2.88 4.54
CA TRP A 165 23.57 -3.06 3.09
C TRP A 165 23.79 -1.70 2.40
N ASN A 166 24.64 -1.66 1.38
CA ASN A 166 24.84 -0.51 0.54
C ASN A 166 24.46 -0.84 -0.89
N PRO A 167 23.63 -0.01 -1.55
CA PRO A 167 23.32 -0.22 -2.95
C PRO A 167 24.59 -0.09 -3.79
N PRO A 168 24.66 -0.78 -4.94
CA PRO A 168 25.71 -0.56 -5.92
C PRO A 168 25.82 0.93 -6.28
N PRO A 169 27.03 1.46 -6.51
CA PRO A 169 27.25 2.90 -6.74
C PRO A 169 26.56 3.43 -8.00
N ALA A 170 26.30 2.57 -8.98
CA ALA A 170 25.53 2.88 -10.18
C ALA A 170 24.41 1.85 -10.34
N LEU A 171 23.16 2.31 -10.26
CA LEU A 171 21.98 1.47 -10.46
C LEU A 171 21.41 1.73 -11.86
N PRO A 172 21.36 0.71 -12.73
CA PRO A 172 20.68 0.82 -14.01
C PRO A 172 19.23 1.28 -13.85
N PRO A 173 18.65 2.00 -14.83
CA PRO A 173 17.26 2.46 -14.75
C PRO A 173 16.23 1.34 -14.64
N ASP A 174 16.55 0.15 -15.09
CA ASP A 174 15.72 -1.05 -15.05
C ASP A 174 15.95 -1.94 -13.82
N ASP A 175 16.95 -1.65 -13.01
CA ASP A 175 17.20 -2.36 -11.76
C ASP A 175 16.25 -1.87 -10.65
N LEU A 176 14.99 -2.29 -10.77
CA LEU A 176 13.94 -1.90 -9.84
C LEU A 176 14.19 -2.40 -8.42
N GLN A 177 14.75 -3.59 -8.26
CA GLN A 177 14.89 -4.23 -6.95
C GLN A 177 15.91 -3.50 -6.07
N HIS A 178 17.11 -3.25 -6.56
CA HIS A 178 18.10 -2.46 -5.82
C HIS A 178 17.62 -1.04 -5.55
N ARG A 179 16.87 -0.44 -6.50
CA ARG A 179 16.27 0.90 -6.30
C ARG A 179 15.22 0.92 -5.20
N LEU A 180 14.38 -0.11 -5.08
CA LEU A 180 13.41 -0.23 -4.00
C LEU A 180 14.10 -0.34 -2.64
N TRP A 181 15.13 -1.20 -2.53
CA TRP A 181 15.86 -1.36 -1.28
C TRP A 181 16.70 -0.12 -0.92
N ALA A 182 17.28 0.56 -1.90
CA ALA A 182 17.95 1.85 -1.70
C ALA A 182 16.97 2.91 -1.16
N GLU A 183 15.75 2.96 -1.72
CA GLU A 183 14.70 3.84 -1.25
C GLU A 183 14.24 3.50 0.18
N LEU A 184 14.05 2.22 0.49
CA LEU A 184 13.75 1.77 1.85
C LEU A 184 14.84 2.22 2.82
N LYS A 185 16.11 2.05 2.46
CA LYS A 185 17.24 2.51 3.28
C LYS A 185 17.20 4.03 3.49
N ARG A 186 16.86 4.81 2.47
CA ARG A 186 16.72 6.27 2.54
C ARG A 186 15.57 6.69 3.47
N LEU A 187 14.42 6.02 3.37
CA LEU A 187 13.22 6.33 4.16
C LEU A 187 13.37 6.02 5.64
N ILE A 188 14.21 5.04 6.00
CA ILE A 188 14.37 4.57 7.38
C ILE A 188 15.73 4.92 7.99
N GLY A 189 16.66 5.45 7.19
CA GLY A 189 17.99 5.85 7.67
C GLY A 189 17.90 6.97 8.72
N PRO A 190 18.87 7.08 9.64
CA PRO A 190 19.00 8.26 10.47
C PRO A 190 19.12 9.44 9.51
N GLY A 191 18.34 10.48 9.73
CA GLY A 191 18.20 11.64 8.86
C GLY A 191 19.52 12.38 8.59
N ASP A 192 20.38 11.77 7.79
CA ASP A 192 21.51 12.44 7.17
C ASP A 192 21.03 13.06 5.87
N SER A 193 20.89 14.37 5.96
CA SER A 193 20.81 15.42 4.97
C SER A 193 21.68 15.17 3.72
N HIS A 194 21.40 14.16 2.91
CA HIS A 194 22.00 14.04 1.58
C HIS A 194 20.92 13.80 0.52
N GLY A 195 20.52 14.91 -0.09
CA GLY A 195 19.71 14.92 -1.29
C GLY A 195 18.22 14.98 -1.04
N ALA A 196 17.76 16.04 -0.38
CA ALA A 196 16.38 16.48 -0.45
C ALA A 196 16.03 16.81 -1.90
N VAL A 197 15.43 15.87 -2.60
CA VAL A 197 14.55 16.17 -3.72
C VAL A 197 13.15 16.26 -3.14
N GLY A 198 12.74 17.47 -2.80
CA GLY A 198 11.43 17.77 -2.21
C GLY A 198 11.58 18.10 -0.72
N SER A 199 11.69 19.36 -0.40
CA SER A 199 11.79 19.93 0.93
C SER A 199 10.55 19.60 1.79
N ALA A 200 10.65 18.61 2.63
CA ALA A 200 10.18 18.78 3.97
C ALA A 200 11.17 19.77 4.60
N GLY A 201 10.72 20.90 5.13
CA GLY A 201 11.58 21.90 5.72
C GLY A 201 12.50 21.28 6.78
N ALA A 202 13.69 21.84 6.95
CA ALA A 202 14.60 21.40 8.00
C ALA A 202 13.85 21.44 9.36
N GLY A 203 13.45 20.26 9.87
CA GLY A 203 12.67 20.14 11.11
C GLY A 203 11.43 19.26 11.03
N ASP A 204 10.95 18.87 9.85
CA ASP A 204 9.80 17.96 9.75
C ASP A 204 10.23 16.53 10.13
N PRO A 205 9.44 15.83 10.95
CA PRO A 205 9.73 14.44 11.29
C PRO A 205 9.68 13.59 10.01
N PRO A 206 10.52 12.54 9.91
CA PRO A 206 10.49 11.66 8.75
C PRO A 206 9.11 11.05 8.58
N MET A 207 8.64 10.98 7.34
CA MET A 207 7.34 10.41 6.98
C MET A 207 7.16 9.02 7.60
N PRO A 208 6.08 8.77 8.34
CA PRO A 208 5.86 7.50 9.00
C PRO A 208 5.59 6.38 8.00
N LEU A 209 6.48 5.37 8.01
CA LEU A 209 6.32 4.13 7.26
C LEU A 209 5.95 3.00 8.22
N TYR A 210 4.85 2.34 7.95
CA TYR A 210 4.36 1.17 8.69
C TYR A 210 4.46 -0.08 7.83
N LEU A 211 4.71 -1.20 8.47
CA LEU A 211 4.85 -2.50 7.82
C LEU A 211 3.97 -3.53 8.51
N GLY A 212 3.26 -4.34 7.72
CA GLY A 212 2.53 -5.50 8.24
C GLY A 212 2.73 -6.72 7.37
N PHE A 213 2.82 -7.92 7.97
CA PHE A 213 2.91 -9.17 7.22
C PHE A 213 2.50 -10.37 8.06
N GLY A 214 2.12 -11.46 7.38
CA GLY A 214 1.83 -12.75 8.01
C GLY A 214 3.12 -13.50 8.36
N ASP A 215 3.10 -14.25 9.47
CA ASP A 215 4.23 -15.06 9.93
C ASP A 215 4.59 -16.19 8.95
N ARG A 216 3.64 -16.61 8.10
CA ARG A 216 3.81 -17.62 7.05
C ARG A 216 3.65 -17.03 5.65
N ASP A 217 3.77 -15.70 5.50
CA ASP A 217 3.71 -15.06 4.21
C ASP A 217 4.93 -15.44 3.36
N ARG A 218 4.70 -15.66 2.05
CA ARG A 218 5.78 -15.99 1.11
C ARG A 218 6.84 -14.88 1.00
N PHE A 219 6.51 -13.66 1.39
CA PHE A 219 7.42 -12.51 1.43
C PHE A 219 7.93 -12.19 2.85
N ALA A 220 7.64 -13.05 3.83
CA ALA A 220 8.01 -12.82 5.23
C ALA A 220 9.52 -12.59 5.43
N VAL A 221 10.37 -13.23 4.63
CA VAL A 221 11.84 -13.04 4.71
C VAL A 221 12.21 -11.59 4.35
N ALA A 222 11.73 -11.09 3.22
CA ALA A 222 12.00 -9.72 2.80
C ALA A 222 11.36 -8.69 3.76
N ALA A 223 10.13 -8.95 4.18
CA ALA A 223 9.43 -8.12 5.17
C ALA A 223 10.15 -8.10 6.53
N GLY A 224 10.70 -9.23 6.97
CA GLY A 224 11.47 -9.32 8.21
C GLY A 224 12.76 -8.51 8.19
N LEU A 225 13.44 -8.44 7.04
CA LEU A 225 14.63 -7.58 6.88
C LEU A 225 14.27 -6.09 6.96
N LEU A 226 13.12 -5.70 6.42
CA LEU A 226 12.60 -4.34 6.56
C LEU A 226 12.15 -4.08 8.00
N ALA A 227 11.44 -5.02 8.62
CA ALA A 227 10.97 -4.93 10.00
C ALA A 227 12.12 -4.69 10.99
N ALA A 228 13.26 -5.36 10.80
CA ALA A 228 14.44 -5.19 11.65
C ALA A 228 15.05 -3.78 11.60
N ALA A 229 14.67 -2.98 10.61
CA ALA A 229 15.16 -1.62 10.43
C ALA A 229 14.10 -0.54 10.78
N LEU A 230 12.88 -0.94 11.13
CA LEU A 230 11.81 -0.04 11.53
C LEU A 230 11.63 -0.02 13.06
N PRO A 231 11.11 1.06 13.63
CA PRO A 231 10.64 1.08 15.02
C PRO A 231 9.60 -0.01 15.27
N ALA A 232 9.69 -0.70 16.40
CA ALA A 232 8.83 -1.86 16.70
C ALA A 232 7.33 -1.54 16.72
N ASP A 233 6.96 -0.31 17.11
CA ASP A 233 5.59 0.21 17.12
C ASP A 233 5.02 0.46 15.71
N ARG A 234 5.86 0.39 14.68
CA ARG A 234 5.46 0.51 13.27
C ARG A 234 5.41 -0.82 12.51
N VAL A 235 5.62 -1.94 13.22
CA VAL A 235 5.64 -3.29 12.63
C VAL A 235 4.49 -4.13 13.18
N PHE A 236 3.67 -4.67 12.30
CA PHE A 236 2.52 -5.51 12.65
C PHE A 236 2.70 -6.92 12.07
N THR A 237 2.76 -7.92 12.92
CA THR A 237 2.70 -9.31 12.48
C THR A 237 1.35 -9.94 12.82
N ALA A 238 0.90 -10.87 11.99
CA ALA A 238 -0.31 -11.64 12.24
C ALA A 238 -0.08 -13.11 11.87
N PRO A 239 -0.73 -14.07 12.57
CA PRO A 239 -0.75 -15.45 12.11
C PRO A 239 -1.41 -15.55 10.76
N GLY A 240 -0.74 -16.19 9.77
CA GLY A 240 -1.31 -16.42 8.45
C GLY A 240 -0.34 -16.21 7.30
N GLY A 241 -0.86 -16.37 6.08
CA GLY A 241 -0.11 -16.32 4.84
C GLY A 241 -0.31 -15.03 4.06
N HIS A 242 -0.19 -15.15 2.73
CA HIS A 242 -0.37 -14.05 1.77
C HIS A 242 -1.83 -13.99 1.32
N ASP A 243 -2.73 -13.64 2.22
CA ASP A 243 -4.18 -13.71 2.05
C ASP A 243 -4.93 -12.56 2.74
N TRP A 244 -6.20 -12.35 2.33
CA TRP A 244 -7.03 -11.26 2.81
C TRP A 244 -7.35 -11.35 4.32
N ASP A 245 -7.48 -12.54 4.88
CA ASP A 245 -7.74 -12.71 6.32
C ASP A 245 -6.57 -12.18 7.15
N THR A 246 -5.35 -12.49 6.72
CA THR A 246 -4.12 -12.00 7.34
C THR A 246 -3.99 -10.48 7.18
N TRP A 247 -4.21 -9.95 5.98
CA TRP A 247 -4.11 -8.51 5.70
C TRP A 247 -5.17 -7.70 6.45
N THR A 248 -6.36 -8.24 6.62
CA THR A 248 -7.42 -7.62 7.44
C THR A 248 -7.02 -7.52 8.91
N ARG A 249 -6.40 -8.56 9.49
CA ARG A 249 -5.87 -8.49 10.86
C ARG A 249 -4.77 -7.43 11.00
N ILE A 250 -3.90 -7.30 10.02
CA ILE A 250 -2.86 -6.27 9.97
C ILE A 250 -3.50 -4.87 9.88
N TRP A 251 -4.49 -4.71 8.99
CA TRP A 251 -5.24 -3.46 8.86
C TRP A 251 -5.88 -3.03 10.19
N MET A 252 -6.53 -3.94 10.90
CA MET A 252 -7.12 -3.66 12.22
C MET A 252 -6.07 -3.19 13.24
N LYS A 253 -4.88 -3.79 13.24
CA LYS A 253 -3.77 -3.33 14.10
C LYS A 253 -3.32 -1.92 13.74
N PHE A 254 -3.16 -1.63 12.45
CA PHE A 254 -2.74 -0.32 11.99
C PHE A 254 -3.74 0.78 12.33
N VAL A 255 -5.03 0.58 12.10
CA VAL A 255 -6.02 1.61 12.40
C VAL A 255 -6.18 1.87 13.91
N ALA A 256 -5.77 0.92 14.75
CA ALA A 256 -5.81 1.05 16.21
C ALA A 256 -4.64 1.84 16.81
N VAL A 257 -3.53 2.05 16.09
CA VAL A 257 -2.35 2.75 16.67
C VAL A 257 -2.44 4.28 16.59
N GLY A 258 -3.52 4.83 16.07
CA GLY A 258 -3.72 6.30 16.04
C GLY A 258 -2.88 7.04 15.01
N ALA A 259 -2.30 6.34 14.02
CA ALA A 259 -1.52 6.97 12.94
C ALA A 259 -2.39 7.84 12.02
N LEU A 260 -3.62 7.41 11.77
CA LEU A 260 -4.62 8.16 11.01
C LEU A 260 -5.40 9.11 11.94
N PRO A 261 -5.97 10.21 11.42
CA PRO A 261 -6.83 11.08 12.21
C PRO A 261 -8.00 10.31 12.82
N HIS A 262 -8.34 10.63 14.07
CA HIS A 262 -9.47 10.04 14.78
C HIS A 262 -10.56 11.07 15.05
N ARG A 263 -11.78 10.59 15.19
CA ARG A 263 -12.91 11.41 15.61
C ARG A 263 -12.65 11.93 17.02
N ALA A 264 -12.96 13.19 17.27
CA ALA A 264 -13.00 13.70 18.62
C ALA A 264 -14.01 12.85 19.44
N PRO A 265 -13.67 12.53 20.72
CA PRO A 265 -14.64 11.86 21.58
C PRO A 265 -15.94 12.65 21.61
N THR A 266 -17.06 12.00 21.34
CA THR A 266 -18.38 12.59 21.51
C THR A 266 -18.59 12.84 23.01
N VAL A 267 -18.44 14.08 23.43
CA VAL A 267 -18.82 14.51 24.79
C VAL A 267 -20.35 14.41 24.86
N THR A 268 -20.82 13.38 25.51
CA THR A 268 -22.26 13.21 25.77
C THR A 268 -22.76 14.35 26.65
N PRO A 269 -24.00 14.83 26.48
CA PRO A 269 -24.57 15.91 27.29
C PRO A 269 -24.61 15.61 28.80
N ALA A 270 -24.43 14.34 29.20
CA ALA A 270 -24.32 13.90 30.61
C ALA A 270 -23.03 14.39 31.27
N ASP A 271 -21.90 14.43 30.53
CA ASP A 271 -20.60 14.85 31.08
C ASP A 271 -20.51 16.35 31.36
N ARG A 272 -21.36 17.15 30.71
CA ARG A 272 -21.44 18.61 30.97
C ARG A 272 -22.17 18.96 32.26
N ARG A 273 -22.93 18.04 32.87
CA ARG A 273 -23.67 18.31 34.11
C ARG A 273 -22.81 18.08 35.37
N ASN A 274 -21.75 17.29 35.30
CA ASN A 274 -20.88 17.00 36.45
C ASN A 274 -19.69 17.96 36.62
N GLY A 275 -19.41 18.81 35.62
CA GLY A 275 -18.32 19.77 35.71
C GLY A 275 -18.68 21.16 36.26
N GLY A 276 -19.96 21.42 36.56
CA GLY A 276 -20.48 22.75 36.91
C GLY A 276 -20.69 23.08 38.40
N ASP A 277 -20.47 22.13 39.30
CA ASP A 277 -20.93 22.29 40.70
C ASP A 277 -19.81 22.37 41.77
N SER A 278 -18.55 22.62 41.37
CA SER A 278 -17.44 22.75 42.32
C SER A 278 -16.96 24.18 42.61
N ALA A 279 -17.70 25.19 42.15
CA ALA A 279 -17.27 26.61 42.32
C ALA A 279 -18.22 27.49 43.09
N ARG A 280 -19.00 26.97 44.05
CA ARG A 280 -19.76 27.79 45.03
C ARG A 280 -19.67 27.17 46.40
N GLY A 281 -18.79 27.70 47.23
CA GLY A 281 -18.76 27.42 48.64
C GLY A 281 -17.42 27.78 49.29
N HIS A 282 -17.17 29.06 49.45
CA HIS A 282 -16.48 29.61 50.65
C HIS A 282 -16.52 31.15 50.56
N GLN A 283 -17.52 31.70 51.21
CA GLN A 283 -17.41 33.02 51.86
C GLN A 283 -17.60 32.80 53.33
#